data_8b1a5c9cdbd5be1d5cf53c33ab72bfd9
#
_entry.id   8b1a5c9cdbd5be1d5cf53c33ab72bfd9
#
_cell.length_a   1.000
_cell.length_b   1.000
_cell.length_c   1.000
_cell.angle_alpha   90.00
_cell.angle_beta   90.00
_cell.angle_gamma   90.00
#
_symmetry.space_group_name_H-M   'P 1'
#
loop_
_entity.id
_entity.type
_entity.pdbx_description
1 polymer ?
#
loop_
_entity_poly.entity_id
_entity_poly.type
_entity_poly.pdbx_seq_one_letter_code
_entity_poly.pdbx_strand_id
1 'polypeptide(L)'
;MIEYGQVDTAWELFKNMNRQALHEGAVGSLSENADAHPREGQEWVKRSGTFLQAWSNAEHLRVWYQHFLGIRPDLLNNRIVIEPKIPSEITSIETSVKVGNGTLHYKYSNGKVSVSLEGCDAELEIHEPSGQTDSPVFEGVGFCMPDPLDNYPCFDTYYETALTY
;
A
#
# COMPACT_ATOMS: atom_id res chain seq x y z
N MET A 1 -6.75 1.53 3.16
CA MET A 1 -7.28 1.82 1.80
C MET A 1 -7.38 0.57 0.96
N ILE A 2 -6.30 -0.12 0.62
CA ILE A 2 -6.31 -1.31 -0.25
C ILE A 2 -7.25 -2.40 0.28
N GLU A 3 -7.17 -2.71 1.58
CA GLU A 3 -8.03 -3.70 2.24
C GLU A 3 -9.53 -3.32 2.26
N TYR A 4 -9.84 -2.05 2.01
CA TYR A 4 -11.21 -1.53 1.92
C TYR A 4 -11.66 -1.26 0.49
N GLY A 5 -11.01 -1.87 -0.51
CA GLY A 5 -11.38 -1.76 -1.91
C GLY A 5 -10.94 -0.46 -2.62
N GLN A 6 -10.30 0.48 -1.92
CA GLN A 6 -9.82 1.74 -2.50
C GLN A 6 -8.43 1.57 -3.15
N VAL A 7 -8.31 0.61 -4.05
CA VAL A 7 -7.03 0.19 -4.64
C VAL A 7 -6.44 1.29 -5.51
N ASP A 8 -7.24 1.89 -6.40
CA ASP A 8 -6.76 2.91 -7.34
C ASP A 8 -6.39 4.22 -6.61
N THR A 9 -7.12 4.60 -5.57
CA THR A 9 -6.75 5.76 -4.73
C THR A 9 -5.41 5.51 -4.00
N ALA A 10 -5.24 4.32 -3.45
CA ALA A 10 -3.98 3.92 -2.82
C ALA A 10 -2.82 3.91 -3.82
N TRP A 11 -3.09 3.54 -5.07
CA TRP A 11 -2.12 3.54 -6.14
C TRP A 11 -1.67 4.96 -6.53
N GLU A 12 -2.58 5.92 -6.59
CA GLU A 12 -2.20 7.33 -6.82
C GLU A 12 -1.26 7.86 -5.73
N LEU A 13 -1.55 7.56 -4.45
CA LEU A 13 -0.66 7.92 -3.35
C LEU A 13 0.70 7.23 -3.47
N PHE A 14 0.72 5.95 -3.80
CA PHE A 14 1.95 5.18 -4.00
C PHE A 14 2.81 5.75 -5.14
N LYS A 15 2.20 6.11 -6.27
CA LYS A 15 2.88 6.76 -7.39
C LYS A 15 3.47 8.12 -6.99
N ASN A 16 2.73 8.93 -6.24
CA ASN A 16 3.20 10.22 -5.78
C ASN A 16 4.43 10.07 -4.85
N MET A 17 4.41 9.11 -3.95
CA MET A 17 5.58 8.80 -3.11
C MET A 17 6.77 8.33 -3.96
N ASN A 18 6.56 7.49 -4.96
CA ASN A 18 7.61 7.06 -5.89
C ASN A 18 8.21 8.24 -6.67
N ARG A 19 7.37 9.12 -7.23
CA ARG A 19 7.85 10.31 -7.93
C ARG A 19 8.72 11.17 -7.03
N GLN A 20 8.27 11.42 -5.82
CA GLN A 20 9.02 12.20 -4.84
C GLN A 20 10.35 11.52 -4.46
N ALA A 21 10.34 10.21 -4.24
CA ALA A 21 11.55 9.43 -3.96
C ALA A 21 12.57 9.44 -5.10
N LEU A 22 12.11 9.59 -6.35
CA LEU A 22 12.98 9.62 -7.53
C LEU A 22 13.51 11.01 -7.86
N HIS A 23 12.80 12.07 -7.48
CA HIS A 23 13.12 13.45 -7.88
C HIS A 23 13.65 14.32 -6.74
N GLU A 24 13.44 13.95 -5.49
CA GLU A 24 13.84 14.75 -4.34
C GLU A 24 14.82 14.00 -3.43
N GLY A 25 15.93 14.65 -3.09
CA GLY A 25 16.94 14.10 -2.18
C GLY A 25 17.79 12.99 -2.79
N ALA A 26 18.14 11.98 -2.00
CA ALA A 26 18.82 10.80 -2.50
C ALA A 26 17.83 9.90 -3.25
N VAL A 27 18.15 9.54 -4.48
CA VAL A 27 17.27 8.73 -5.35
C VAL A 27 16.85 7.43 -4.67
N GLY A 28 15.54 7.17 -4.67
CA GLY A 28 14.96 5.99 -4.04
C GLY A 28 14.77 6.12 -2.52
N SER A 29 15.02 7.30 -1.92
CA SER A 29 14.83 7.53 -0.50
C SER A 29 13.45 8.11 -0.19
N LEU A 30 12.87 7.66 0.91
CA LEU A 30 11.68 8.27 1.50
C LEU A 30 12.05 8.95 2.81
N SER A 31 11.42 10.11 3.07
CA SER A 31 11.59 10.83 4.33
C SER A 31 10.72 10.21 5.44
N GLU A 32 11.03 10.58 6.68
CA GLU A 32 10.24 10.21 7.84
C GLU A 32 8.83 10.79 7.76
N ASN A 33 8.75 12.07 7.45
CA ASN A 33 7.50 12.81 7.36
C ASN A 33 7.42 13.62 6.06
N ALA A 34 6.20 13.96 5.67
CA ALA A 34 5.91 14.90 4.60
C ALA A 34 4.66 15.72 4.96
N ASP A 35 4.55 16.92 4.40
CA ASP A 35 3.30 17.69 4.49
C ASP A 35 2.17 16.89 3.81
N ALA A 36 0.94 17.02 4.29
CA ALA A 36 -0.21 16.31 3.70
C ALA A 36 -0.54 16.81 2.28
N HIS A 37 -0.26 18.07 2.01
CA HIS A 37 -0.53 18.72 0.72
C HIS A 37 0.64 19.62 0.31
N PRO A 38 0.88 19.79 -1.01
CA PRO A 38 1.84 20.78 -1.50
C PRO A 38 1.44 22.19 -1.01
N ARG A 39 2.42 23.00 -0.69
CA ARG A 39 2.22 24.41 -0.37
C ARG A 39 1.91 25.19 -1.64
N GLU A 40 1.30 26.36 -1.49
CA GLU A 40 0.99 27.23 -2.61
C GLU A 40 2.23 27.49 -3.48
N GLY A 41 2.10 27.27 -4.78
CA GLY A 41 3.20 27.41 -5.75
C GLY A 41 4.23 26.29 -5.76
N GLN A 42 4.00 25.20 -5.02
CA GLN A 42 4.88 24.02 -5.03
C GLN A 42 4.20 22.82 -5.69
N GLU A 43 4.96 22.10 -6.50
CA GLU A 43 4.50 20.85 -7.13
C GLU A 43 4.45 19.68 -6.13
N TRP A 44 5.40 19.67 -5.16
CA TRP A 44 5.61 18.56 -4.23
C TRP A 44 5.36 18.99 -2.79
N VAL A 45 4.93 18.04 -1.97
CA VAL A 45 4.83 18.24 -0.53
C VAL A 45 6.24 18.41 0.07
N LYS A 46 6.38 19.28 1.06
CA LYS A 46 7.65 19.44 1.76
C LYS A 46 7.94 18.20 2.59
N ARG A 47 9.13 17.66 2.41
CA ARG A 47 9.68 16.56 3.21
C ARG A 47 10.30 17.10 4.49
N SER A 48 10.22 16.32 5.57
CA SER A 48 10.76 16.70 6.87
C SER A 48 11.18 15.48 7.69
N GLY A 49 11.82 15.72 8.83
CA GLY A 49 12.43 14.67 9.63
C GLY A 49 13.67 14.12 8.95
N THR A 50 13.94 12.84 9.13
CA THR A 50 15.05 12.12 8.50
C THR A 50 14.75 11.88 7.02
N PHE A 51 15.64 12.34 6.12
CA PHE A 51 15.43 12.21 4.67
C PHE A 51 15.75 10.83 4.09
N LEU A 52 16.44 9.99 4.83
CA LEU A 52 16.77 8.61 4.48
C LEU A 52 16.22 7.69 5.58
N GLN A 53 14.91 7.51 5.57
CA GLN A 53 14.27 6.76 6.64
C GLN A 53 14.05 5.30 6.22
N ALA A 54 14.79 4.39 6.88
CA ALA A 54 14.77 2.96 6.54
C ALA A 54 13.38 2.33 6.67
N TRP A 55 12.64 2.67 7.72
CA TRP A 55 11.29 2.13 7.91
C TRP A 55 10.31 2.60 6.85
N SER A 56 10.40 3.88 6.41
CA SER A 56 9.53 4.40 5.35
C SER A 56 9.75 3.63 4.04
N ASN A 57 11.01 3.35 3.70
CA ASN A 57 11.34 2.52 2.54
C ASN A 57 10.86 1.08 2.70
N ALA A 58 11.05 0.49 3.88
CA ALA A 58 10.61 -0.88 4.17
C ALA A 58 9.08 -1.01 4.06
N GLU A 59 8.33 -0.08 4.66
CA GLU A 59 6.88 -0.07 4.58
C GLU A 59 6.37 0.19 3.16
N HIS A 60 7.03 1.04 2.39
CA HIS A 60 6.69 1.28 0.99
C HIS A 60 6.84 0.02 0.14
N LEU A 61 7.96 -0.71 0.32
CA LEU A 61 8.15 -2.01 -0.33
C LEU A 61 7.13 -3.06 0.16
N ARG A 62 6.81 -3.06 1.46
CA ARG A 62 5.80 -3.96 2.02
C ARG A 62 4.42 -3.70 1.40
N VAL A 63 4.04 -2.44 1.20
CA VAL A 63 2.78 -2.09 0.51
C VAL A 63 2.76 -2.67 -0.91
N TRP A 64 3.85 -2.56 -1.65
CA TRP A 64 3.94 -3.14 -2.99
C TRP A 64 3.76 -4.65 -2.97
N TYR A 65 4.60 -5.35 -2.21
CA TYR A 65 4.61 -6.82 -2.24
C TYR A 65 3.43 -7.45 -1.52
N GLN A 66 3.08 -6.98 -0.32
CA GLN A 66 2.08 -7.64 0.51
C GLN A 66 0.64 -7.16 0.25
N HIS A 67 0.46 -5.92 -0.22
CA HIS A 67 -0.87 -5.38 -0.43
C HIS A 67 -1.27 -5.31 -1.90
N PHE A 68 -0.42 -4.79 -2.80
CA PHE A 68 -0.76 -4.79 -4.23
C PHE A 68 -0.58 -6.16 -4.88
N LEU A 69 0.61 -6.76 -4.80
CA LEU A 69 0.84 -8.11 -5.33
C LEU A 69 0.18 -9.19 -4.49
N GLY A 70 -0.13 -8.90 -3.23
CA GLY A 70 -0.79 -9.82 -2.31
C GLY A 70 0.09 -10.97 -1.85
N ILE A 71 1.41 -10.86 -1.95
CA ILE A 71 2.35 -11.91 -1.57
C ILE A 71 2.60 -11.87 -0.06
N ARG A 72 1.99 -12.77 0.70
CA ARG A 72 2.06 -12.85 2.15
C ARG A 72 2.65 -14.18 2.63
N PRO A 73 3.96 -14.28 2.81
CA PRO A 73 4.59 -15.49 3.33
C PRO A 73 4.25 -15.71 4.81
N ASP A 74 3.81 -16.91 5.13
CA ASP A 74 3.58 -17.42 6.48
C ASP A 74 4.34 -18.76 6.63
N LEU A 75 5.66 -18.67 6.62
CA LEU A 75 6.53 -19.84 6.59
C LEU A 75 6.52 -20.62 7.90
N LEU A 76 6.07 -20.02 9.00
CA LEU A 76 5.86 -20.76 10.25
C LEU A 76 4.74 -21.79 10.13
N ASN A 77 3.73 -21.50 9.29
CA ASN A 77 2.64 -22.41 8.97
C ASN A 77 2.83 -23.08 7.60
N ASN A 78 4.04 -23.01 7.05
CA ASN A 78 4.43 -23.64 5.78
C ASN A 78 3.55 -23.24 4.59
N ARG A 79 3.10 -21.98 4.53
CA ARG A 79 2.24 -21.48 3.45
C ARG A 79 2.65 -20.11 2.96
N ILE A 80 2.24 -19.77 1.75
CA ILE A 80 2.32 -18.46 1.15
C ILE A 80 0.94 -18.12 0.59
N VAL A 81 0.32 -17.09 1.11
CA VAL A 81 -0.97 -16.59 0.62
C VAL A 81 -0.73 -15.59 -0.49
N ILE A 82 -1.44 -15.75 -1.60
CA ILE A 82 -1.42 -14.85 -2.75
C ILE A 82 -2.83 -14.28 -2.93
N GLU A 83 -2.99 -12.99 -2.63
CA GLU A 83 -4.28 -12.29 -2.74
C GLU A 83 -4.05 -10.93 -3.42
N PRO A 84 -3.96 -10.90 -4.77
CA PRO A 84 -3.63 -9.69 -5.51
C PRO A 84 -4.75 -8.65 -5.46
N LYS A 85 -4.37 -7.40 -5.26
CA LYS A 85 -5.23 -6.21 -5.34
C LYS A 85 -4.58 -5.20 -6.28
N ILE A 86 -4.56 -5.55 -7.55
CA ILE A 86 -3.83 -4.82 -8.58
C ILE A 86 -4.62 -3.59 -9.03
N PRO A 87 -3.99 -2.40 -9.10
CA PRO A 87 -4.62 -1.20 -9.63
C PRO A 87 -5.12 -1.37 -11.07
N SER A 88 -6.23 -0.72 -11.41
CA SER A 88 -6.90 -0.87 -12.71
C SER A 88 -6.02 -0.49 -13.91
N GLU A 89 -5.07 0.43 -13.74
CA GLU A 89 -4.15 0.85 -14.81
C GLU A 89 -3.03 -0.18 -15.11
N ILE A 90 -2.83 -1.16 -14.23
CA ILE A 90 -1.80 -2.19 -14.41
C ILE A 90 -2.37 -3.41 -15.10
N THR A 91 -1.98 -3.64 -16.33
CA THR A 91 -2.48 -4.76 -17.13
C THR A 91 -1.60 -6.02 -17.02
N SER A 92 -0.32 -5.87 -16.69
CA SER A 92 0.59 -7.00 -16.54
C SER A 92 1.73 -6.70 -15.56
N ILE A 93 2.14 -7.73 -14.82
CA ILE A 93 3.32 -7.71 -13.95
C ILE A 93 4.02 -9.07 -14.09
N GLU A 94 5.33 -9.05 -14.18
CA GLU A 94 6.15 -10.24 -14.07
C GLU A 94 7.33 -9.95 -13.15
N THR A 95 7.47 -10.73 -12.08
CA THR A 95 8.52 -10.52 -11.07
C THR A 95 8.88 -11.82 -10.36
N SER A 96 10.03 -11.82 -9.71
CA SER A 96 10.47 -12.91 -8.85
C SER A 96 10.88 -12.37 -7.48
N VAL A 97 10.44 -13.04 -6.43
CA VAL A 97 10.65 -12.63 -5.04
C VAL A 97 11.30 -13.76 -4.26
N LYS A 98 12.33 -13.44 -3.47
CA LYS A 98 12.92 -14.39 -2.55
C LYS A 98 11.97 -14.62 -1.37
N VAL A 99 11.66 -15.90 -1.11
CA VAL A 99 10.82 -16.32 0.01
C VAL A 99 11.48 -17.51 0.70
N GLY A 100 11.90 -17.33 1.94
CA GLY A 100 12.70 -18.34 2.65
C GLY A 100 13.97 -18.68 1.87
N ASN A 101 14.20 -19.96 1.60
CA ASN A 101 15.32 -20.45 0.79
C ASN A 101 15.01 -20.52 -0.71
N GLY A 102 13.77 -20.23 -1.09
CA GLY A 102 13.30 -20.37 -2.45
C GLY A 102 13.10 -19.07 -3.20
N THR A 103 12.51 -19.19 -4.38
CA THR A 103 12.12 -18.07 -5.23
C THR A 103 10.69 -18.27 -5.68
N LEU A 104 9.84 -17.30 -5.42
CA LEU A 104 8.47 -17.22 -5.93
C LEU A 104 8.50 -16.44 -7.25
N HIS A 105 8.04 -17.07 -8.32
CA HIS A 105 7.83 -16.44 -9.61
C HIS A 105 6.36 -16.03 -9.70
N TYR A 106 6.13 -14.75 -9.97
CA TYR A 106 4.80 -14.14 -9.98
C TYR A 106 4.53 -13.54 -11.34
N LYS A 107 3.39 -13.87 -11.91
CA LYS A 107 2.90 -13.29 -13.16
C LYS A 107 1.43 -12.91 -13.02
N TYR A 108 1.13 -11.66 -13.31
CA TYR A 108 -0.23 -11.14 -13.44
C TYR A 108 -0.45 -10.69 -14.87
N SER A 109 -1.60 -11.01 -15.44
CA SER A 109 -1.99 -10.54 -16.77
C SER A 109 -3.51 -10.49 -16.86
N ASN A 110 -4.04 -9.29 -17.15
CA ASN A 110 -5.47 -9.06 -17.41
C ASN A 110 -6.41 -9.72 -16.40
N GLY A 111 -6.17 -9.48 -15.11
CA GLY A 111 -7.02 -9.99 -14.02
C GLY A 111 -6.70 -11.41 -13.56
N LYS A 112 -5.71 -12.09 -14.17
CA LYS A 112 -5.31 -13.43 -13.77
C LYS A 112 -3.93 -13.44 -13.17
N VAL A 113 -3.77 -14.14 -12.05
CA VAL A 113 -2.48 -14.40 -11.42
C VAL A 113 -2.02 -15.83 -11.65
N SER A 114 -0.73 -15.98 -11.88
CA SER A 114 -0.06 -17.27 -11.96
C SER A 114 1.22 -17.18 -11.13
N VAL A 115 1.42 -18.14 -10.23
CA VAL A 115 2.60 -18.21 -9.38
C VAL A 115 3.18 -19.61 -9.40
N SER A 116 4.51 -19.68 -9.28
CA SER A 116 5.23 -20.91 -9.03
C SER A 116 6.33 -20.67 -8.00
N LEU A 117 6.63 -21.71 -7.21
CA LEU A 117 7.62 -21.65 -6.14
C LEU A 117 8.73 -22.67 -6.44
N GLU A 118 9.97 -22.21 -6.40
CA GLU A 118 11.16 -23.03 -6.60
C GLU A 118 12.04 -22.98 -5.35
N GLY A 119 12.52 -24.15 -4.91
CA GLY A 119 13.46 -24.25 -3.78
C GLY A 119 12.87 -23.99 -2.39
N CYS A 120 11.55 -24.04 -2.26
CA CYS A 120 10.83 -23.95 -0.99
C CYS A 120 9.58 -24.84 -1.07
N ASP A 121 9.30 -25.59 -0.01
CA ASP A 121 8.19 -26.57 0.05
C ASP A 121 6.88 -25.98 0.60
N ALA A 122 6.79 -24.66 0.77
CA ALA A 122 5.59 -24.02 1.27
C ALA A 122 4.39 -24.20 0.33
N GLU A 123 3.22 -24.40 0.89
CA GLU A 123 1.97 -24.47 0.16
C GLU A 123 1.56 -23.11 -0.37
N LEU A 124 1.15 -23.04 -1.64
CA LEU A 124 0.62 -21.84 -2.25
C LEU A 124 -0.91 -21.80 -2.11
N GLU A 125 -1.41 -20.82 -1.37
CA GLU A 125 -2.84 -20.51 -1.23
C GLU A 125 -3.15 -19.31 -2.12
N ILE A 126 -3.78 -19.54 -3.28
CA ILE A 126 -4.03 -18.49 -4.28
C ILE A 126 -5.50 -18.10 -4.23
N HIS A 127 -5.75 -16.82 -3.95
CA HIS A 127 -7.07 -16.21 -4.03
C HIS A 127 -7.16 -15.45 -5.35
N GLU A 128 -8.21 -15.68 -6.12
CA GLU A 128 -8.47 -14.91 -7.32
C GLU A 128 -8.62 -13.42 -6.95
N PRO A 129 -8.19 -12.50 -7.82
CA PRO A 129 -8.39 -11.08 -7.59
C PRO A 129 -9.86 -10.82 -7.34
N SER A 130 -10.23 -10.45 -6.12
CA SER A 130 -11.59 -10.01 -5.83
C SER A 130 -11.82 -8.76 -6.65
N GLY A 131 -12.81 -8.80 -7.57
CA GLY A 131 -13.29 -7.60 -8.22
C GLY A 131 -13.59 -6.55 -7.15
N GLN A 132 -13.46 -5.26 -7.48
CA GLN A 132 -13.81 -4.17 -6.58
C GLN A 132 -15.13 -4.52 -5.88
N THR A 133 -15.04 -4.93 -4.63
CA THR A 133 -16.24 -4.99 -3.80
C THR A 133 -16.60 -3.56 -3.53
N ASP A 134 -17.84 -3.18 -3.77
CA ASP A 134 -18.37 -1.89 -3.34
C ASP A 134 -17.88 -1.65 -1.92
N SER A 135 -17.19 -0.53 -1.74
CA SER A 135 -16.60 -0.19 -0.46
C SER A 135 -17.66 -0.37 0.62
N PRO A 136 -17.40 -1.12 1.69
CA PRO A 136 -18.36 -1.18 2.78
C PRO A 136 -18.60 0.26 3.23
N VAL A 137 -19.84 0.69 3.17
CA VAL A 137 -20.25 1.97 3.77
C VAL A 137 -20.08 1.76 5.27
N PHE A 138 -18.97 2.23 5.81
CA PHE A 138 -18.84 2.35 7.25
C PHE A 138 -19.75 3.49 7.67
N GLU A 139 -20.88 3.17 8.27
CA GLU A 139 -21.53 4.10 9.17
C GLU A 139 -20.56 4.29 10.34
N GLY A 140 -19.74 5.31 10.24
CA GLY A 140 -18.66 5.55 11.19
C GLY A 140 -19.23 5.89 12.54
N VAL A 141 -18.88 5.11 13.54
CA VAL A 141 -18.91 5.59 14.93
C VAL A 141 -17.77 6.59 15.02
N GLY A 142 -18.11 7.87 15.00
CA GLY A 142 -17.13 8.95 15.10
C GLY A 142 -16.30 8.78 16.38
N PHE A 143 -14.98 8.82 16.22
CA PHE A 143 -14.05 8.79 17.34
C PHE A 143 -13.53 10.21 17.56
N CYS A 144 -14.11 10.88 18.56
CA CYS A 144 -13.64 12.18 19.01
C CYS A 144 -12.56 11.99 20.07
N MET A 145 -11.32 12.37 19.76
CA MET A 145 -10.31 12.53 20.79
C MET A 145 -10.53 13.87 21.48
N PRO A 146 -10.73 13.91 22.81
CA PRO A 146 -10.79 15.17 23.52
C PRO A 146 -9.47 15.90 23.34
N ASP A 147 -9.54 17.11 22.82
CA ASP A 147 -8.39 17.99 22.74
C ASP A 147 -8.08 18.54 24.13
N PRO A 148 -6.87 18.27 24.66
CA PRO A 148 -6.45 18.84 25.93
C PRO A 148 -6.31 20.37 25.93
N LEU A 149 -6.43 21.00 24.75
CA LEU A 149 -6.29 22.44 24.58
C LEU A 149 -7.55 23.13 24.04
N ASP A 150 -8.67 22.41 23.88
CA ASP A 150 -9.95 22.90 23.32
C ASP A 150 -9.86 23.63 21.96
N ASN A 151 -8.79 23.43 21.20
CA ASN A 151 -8.50 24.20 20.00
C ASN A 151 -8.52 23.41 18.68
N TYR A 152 -8.75 22.09 18.72
CA TYR A 152 -8.82 21.27 17.51
C TYR A 152 -10.25 20.81 17.24
N PRO A 153 -10.71 20.88 15.98
CA PRO A 153 -12.00 20.31 15.63
C PRO A 153 -12.02 18.81 15.92
N CYS A 154 -13.13 18.33 16.44
CA CYS A 154 -13.35 16.92 16.67
C CYS A 154 -13.14 16.13 15.38
N PHE A 155 -12.41 15.02 15.42
CA PHE A 155 -12.11 14.17 14.26
C PHE A 155 -13.37 13.55 13.62
N ASP A 156 -14.51 13.56 14.31
CA ASP A 156 -15.80 13.06 13.80
C ASP A 156 -16.17 13.68 12.44
N THR A 157 -15.96 14.99 12.30
CA THR A 157 -16.30 15.70 11.07
C THR A 157 -15.42 15.29 9.88
N TYR A 158 -14.18 14.86 10.13
CA TYR A 158 -13.27 14.39 9.09
C TYR A 158 -13.53 12.94 8.70
N TYR A 159 -13.98 12.10 9.63
CA TYR A 159 -14.29 10.70 9.36
C TYR A 159 -15.56 10.56 8.51
N GLU A 160 -16.60 11.30 8.84
CA GLU A 160 -17.85 11.31 8.05
C GLU A 160 -17.60 11.85 6.62
N THR A 161 -16.75 12.86 6.47
CA THR A 161 -16.44 13.44 5.16
C THR A 161 -15.53 12.52 4.32
N ALA A 162 -14.63 11.76 4.94
CA ALA A 162 -13.75 10.83 4.25
C ALA A 162 -14.45 9.55 3.78
N LEU A 163 -15.60 9.22 4.37
CA LEU A 163 -16.38 8.03 4.03
C LEU A 163 -17.53 8.31 3.02
N THR A 164 -17.77 9.59 2.69
CA THR A 164 -18.81 10.01 1.75
C THR A 164 -18.28 10.39 0.36
N TYR A 165 -16.97 10.22 0.10
CA TYR A 165 -16.35 10.51 -1.21
C TYR A 165 -15.69 9.28 -1.80
#